data_8343d18a88bc8be60b593e3205a8cca2
#
_entry.id   8343d18a88bc8be60b593e3205a8cca2
#
_cell.length_a   1.000
_cell.length_b   1.000
_cell.length_c   1.000
_cell.angle_alpha   90.00
_cell.angle_beta   90.00
_cell.angle_gamma   90.00
#
_symmetry.space_group_name_H-M   'P 1'
#
loop_
_entity.id
_entity.type
_entity.pdbx_description
1 polymer ?
#
loop_
_entity_poly.entity_id
_entity_poly.type
_entity_poly.pdbx_seq_one_letter_code
_entity_poly.pdbx_strand_id
1 'polypeptide(L)'
;MKKLLNKGDVIRTNPRDGFWGIAVVLSEQDNIGSPWPKCHIAITPLVFTHPVNFDEIVISELSVLEFVRGVRLKPNEEFSRMDTLIGVYSRQVIEPVTIIGSINPSFLYNGPLPYEPWHYLEIKWPLCGKPNRSLGYEAVISWRRLNDSENLQKEIEESDRRFDETIQKIKEKEREKRRVAKLKKSS
;
A
#
# COMPACT_ATOMS: atom_id res chain seq x y z
N MET A 1 24.63 -10.59 -4.19
CA MET A 1 23.31 -11.27 -4.16
C MET A 1 22.26 -10.28 -3.68
N LYS A 2 21.07 -10.25 -4.30
CA LYS A 2 19.97 -9.42 -3.81
C LYS A 2 19.43 -10.04 -2.52
N LYS A 3 19.22 -9.22 -1.48
CA LYS A 3 18.64 -9.66 -0.22
C LYS A 3 17.17 -10.02 -0.44
N LEU A 4 16.74 -11.17 0.06
CA LEU A 4 15.35 -11.63 -0.02
C LEU A 4 14.69 -11.52 1.35
N LEU A 5 13.38 -11.27 1.35
CA LEU A 5 12.52 -11.36 2.53
C LEU A 5 12.26 -12.82 2.86
N ASN A 6 12.35 -13.18 4.13
CA ASN A 6 12.09 -14.52 4.66
C ASN A 6 10.87 -14.49 5.58
N LYS A 7 10.20 -15.63 5.72
CA LYS A 7 9.11 -15.77 6.69
C LYS A 7 9.57 -15.36 8.09
N GLY A 8 8.80 -14.50 8.73
CA GLY A 8 9.10 -13.94 10.05
C GLY A 8 9.88 -12.63 10.02
N ASP A 9 10.44 -12.22 8.90
CA ASP A 9 11.12 -10.92 8.82
C ASP A 9 10.16 -9.79 9.23
N VAL A 10 10.62 -8.97 10.18
CA VAL A 10 9.99 -7.71 10.56
C VAL A 10 10.65 -6.61 9.74
N ILE A 11 9.85 -5.89 8.99
CA ILE A 11 10.30 -4.88 8.08
C ILE A 11 9.82 -3.50 8.50
N ARG A 12 10.75 -2.55 8.53
CA ARG A 12 10.45 -1.14 8.64
C ARG A 12 10.17 -0.60 7.25
N THR A 13 9.06 0.10 7.11
CA THR A 13 8.66 0.76 5.87
C THR A 13 8.67 2.27 6.05
N ASN A 14 8.80 3.02 4.95
CA ASN A 14 8.62 4.46 4.95
C ASN A 14 7.55 4.79 3.90
N PRO A 15 6.27 4.60 4.22
CA PRO A 15 5.18 4.77 3.26
C PRO A 15 4.97 6.24 2.87
N ARG A 16 5.40 7.17 3.72
CA ARG A 16 5.32 8.61 3.51
C ARG A 16 6.46 9.32 4.22
N ASP A 17 6.89 10.46 3.70
CA ASP A 17 7.91 11.29 4.35
C ASP A 17 7.47 11.69 5.77
N GLY A 18 8.34 11.47 6.74
CA GLY A 18 8.06 11.71 8.16
C GLY A 18 7.28 10.61 8.88
N PHE A 19 6.92 9.49 8.18
CA PHE A 19 6.21 8.37 8.79
C PHE A 19 6.87 7.04 8.47
N TRP A 20 6.97 6.20 9.48
CA TRP A 20 7.48 4.84 9.37
C TRP A 20 6.42 3.86 9.87
N GLY A 21 6.34 2.73 9.20
CA GLY A 21 5.42 1.65 9.57
C GLY A 21 6.18 0.36 9.78
N ILE A 22 5.48 -0.61 10.37
CA ILE A 22 5.96 -1.97 10.57
C ILE A 22 5.10 -2.92 9.76
N ALA A 23 5.75 -3.87 9.11
CA ALA A 23 5.09 -4.97 8.45
C ALA A 23 5.85 -6.28 8.72
N VAL A 24 5.17 -7.42 8.57
CA VAL A 24 5.71 -8.73 8.89
C VAL A 24 5.49 -9.68 7.73
N VAL A 25 6.52 -10.44 7.37
CA VAL A 25 6.44 -11.48 6.34
C VAL A 25 5.80 -12.72 6.92
N LEU A 26 4.61 -13.07 6.45
CA LEU A 26 3.82 -14.21 6.96
C LEU A 26 4.21 -15.53 6.31
N SER A 27 4.57 -15.50 5.04
CA SER A 27 4.95 -16.69 4.27
C SER A 27 5.95 -16.33 3.19
N GLU A 28 6.62 -17.35 2.70
CA GLU A 28 7.56 -17.22 1.58
C GLU A 28 7.33 -18.33 0.56
N GLN A 29 7.54 -18.03 -0.71
CA GLN A 29 7.45 -18.98 -1.79
C GLN A 29 8.53 -18.73 -2.82
N ASP A 30 9.28 -19.77 -3.11
CA ASP A 30 10.26 -19.82 -4.18
C ASP A 30 9.67 -20.57 -5.37
N ASN A 31 9.53 -19.89 -6.50
CA ASN A 31 9.39 -20.48 -7.84
C ASN A 31 8.30 -21.55 -8.08
N ILE A 32 7.04 -21.20 -7.96
CA ILE A 32 6.01 -22.01 -8.61
C ILE A 32 5.49 -21.24 -9.83
N GLY A 33 6.06 -21.52 -10.99
CA GLY A 33 5.57 -21.00 -12.27
C GLY A 33 5.78 -19.48 -12.50
N SER A 34 6.61 -18.83 -11.67
CA SER A 34 6.96 -17.43 -11.82
C SER A 34 8.47 -17.24 -11.61
N PRO A 35 9.14 -16.42 -12.42
CA PRO A 35 10.56 -16.12 -12.24
C PRO A 35 10.82 -15.25 -10.98
N TRP A 36 9.78 -14.84 -10.27
CA TRP A 36 9.86 -13.93 -9.14
C TRP A 36 9.41 -14.62 -7.85
N PRO A 37 10.31 -14.78 -6.84
CA PRO A 37 9.93 -15.28 -5.54
C PRO A 37 8.94 -14.33 -4.86
N LYS A 38 7.95 -14.89 -4.17
CA LYS A 38 6.81 -14.18 -3.60
C LYS A 38 6.73 -14.37 -2.10
N CYS A 39 6.07 -13.44 -1.42
CA CYS A 39 5.74 -13.55 0.00
C CYS A 39 4.40 -12.85 0.29
N HIS A 40 3.74 -13.28 1.36
CA HIS A 40 2.67 -12.50 1.96
C HIS A 40 3.28 -11.56 2.99
N ILE A 41 2.86 -10.30 2.97
CA ILE A 41 3.26 -9.30 3.95
C ILE A 41 2.00 -8.77 4.63
N ALA A 42 1.96 -8.88 5.95
CA ALA A 42 0.96 -8.24 6.78
C ALA A 42 1.42 -6.85 7.20
N ILE A 43 0.57 -5.86 7.02
CA ILE A 43 0.79 -4.50 7.52
C ILE A 43 0.24 -4.43 8.93
N THR A 44 0.99 -3.83 9.85
CA THR A 44 0.53 -3.57 11.22
C THR A 44 -0.04 -2.14 11.34
N PRO A 45 -0.85 -1.87 12.37
CA PRO A 45 -1.35 -0.52 12.65
C PRO A 45 -0.27 0.41 13.24
N LEU A 46 0.93 -0.10 13.53
CA LEU A 46 1.99 0.69 14.16
C LEU A 46 2.54 1.72 13.19
N VAL A 47 2.53 2.98 13.63
CA VAL A 47 3.06 4.12 12.90
C VAL A 47 3.93 4.96 13.82
N PHE A 48 5.11 5.33 13.34
CA PHE A 48 6.12 6.11 14.04
C PHE A 48 6.44 7.37 13.24
N THR A 49 6.86 8.41 13.92
CA THR A 49 7.34 9.67 13.32
C THR A 49 8.87 9.71 13.19
N HIS A 50 9.54 8.62 13.50
CA HIS A 50 10.98 8.42 13.38
C HIS A 50 11.30 7.01 12.87
N PRO A 51 12.49 6.75 12.35
CA PRO A 51 12.92 5.42 11.93
C PRO A 51 13.04 4.51 13.17
N VAL A 52 12.07 3.64 13.37
CA VAL A 52 12.01 2.72 14.51
C VAL A 52 12.98 1.54 14.34
N ASN A 53 13.56 1.08 15.45
CA ASN A 53 14.35 -0.15 15.53
C ASN A 53 13.53 -1.30 16.14
N PHE A 54 14.05 -2.51 16.03
CA PHE A 54 13.32 -3.70 16.47
C PHE A 54 13.05 -3.75 17.98
N ASP A 55 13.96 -3.24 18.79
CA ASP A 55 13.88 -3.17 20.25
C ASP A 55 12.85 -2.14 20.76
N GLU A 56 12.42 -1.23 19.93
CA GLU A 56 11.35 -0.28 20.22
C GLU A 56 9.95 -0.88 20.00
N ILE A 57 9.86 -2.09 19.45
CA ILE A 57 8.59 -2.73 19.10
C ILE A 57 8.15 -3.67 20.22
N VAL A 58 6.97 -3.44 20.78
CA VAL A 58 6.33 -4.37 21.71
C VAL A 58 5.67 -5.47 20.90
N ILE A 59 6.35 -6.64 20.82
CA ILE A 59 5.95 -7.74 19.94
C ILE A 59 4.55 -8.26 20.28
N SER A 60 4.15 -8.27 21.55
CA SER A 60 2.82 -8.70 21.99
C SER A 60 1.68 -7.77 21.55
N GLU A 61 2.00 -6.56 21.11
CA GLU A 61 1.03 -5.57 20.59
C GLU A 61 0.92 -5.62 19.07
N LEU A 62 1.74 -6.42 18.40
CA LEU A 62 1.64 -6.59 16.97
C LEU A 62 0.31 -7.25 16.58
N SER A 63 -0.39 -6.63 15.66
CA SER A 63 -1.59 -7.17 15.04
C SER A 63 -1.59 -6.85 13.54
N VAL A 64 -2.39 -7.57 12.77
CA VAL A 64 -2.61 -7.19 11.37
C VAL A 64 -3.57 -6.02 11.32
N LEU A 65 -3.26 -5.02 10.51
CA LEU A 65 -4.16 -3.89 10.30
C LEU A 65 -5.46 -4.36 9.67
N GLU A 66 -6.56 -4.09 10.35
CA GLU A 66 -7.92 -4.24 9.84
C GLU A 66 -8.45 -2.87 9.42
N PHE A 67 -9.13 -2.82 8.30
CA PHE A 67 -9.71 -1.59 7.81
C PHE A 67 -11.03 -1.84 7.08
N VAL A 68 -11.88 -0.83 7.08
CA VAL A 68 -13.14 -0.86 6.34
C VAL A 68 -12.86 -0.45 4.91
N ARG A 69 -13.05 -1.38 4.00
CA ARG A 69 -13.00 -1.09 2.56
C ARG A 69 -14.40 -0.71 2.08
N GLY A 70 -14.55 0.55 1.65
CA GLY A 70 -15.72 0.97 0.88
C GLY A 70 -15.56 0.56 -0.58
N VAL A 71 -16.52 -0.19 -1.11
CA VAL A 71 -16.57 -0.54 -2.53
C VAL A 71 -17.85 0.06 -3.10
N ARG A 72 -17.72 0.99 -4.03
CA ARG A 72 -18.83 1.46 -4.85
C ARG A 72 -19.01 0.51 -6.02
N LEU A 73 -20.05 -0.31 -5.96
CA LEU A 73 -20.41 -1.21 -7.06
C LEU A 73 -21.24 -0.47 -8.12
N LYS A 74 -22.08 0.49 -7.70
CA LYS A 74 -22.89 1.37 -8.54
C LYS A 74 -23.07 2.72 -7.85
N PRO A 75 -23.54 3.78 -8.55
CA PRO A 75 -23.67 5.13 -7.99
C PRO A 75 -24.45 5.23 -6.67
N ASN A 76 -25.32 4.25 -6.38
CA ASN A 76 -26.19 4.25 -5.19
C ASN A 76 -26.00 3.02 -4.29
N GLU A 77 -25.00 2.18 -4.54
CA GLU A 77 -24.71 1.00 -3.73
C GLU A 77 -23.33 1.16 -3.09
N GLU A 78 -23.31 1.50 -1.82
CA GLU A 78 -22.08 1.45 -1.00
C GLU A 78 -22.07 0.14 -0.23
N PHE A 79 -21.05 -0.66 -0.48
CA PHE A 79 -20.76 -1.87 0.29
C PHE A 79 -19.49 -1.64 1.09
N SER A 80 -19.57 -1.84 2.39
CA SER A 80 -18.40 -1.79 3.26
C SER A 80 -18.13 -3.17 3.85
N ARG A 81 -16.87 -3.59 3.84
CA ARG A 81 -16.44 -4.82 4.49
C ARG A 81 -15.16 -4.57 5.30
N MET A 82 -14.99 -5.36 6.35
CA MET A 82 -13.72 -5.44 7.05
C MET A 82 -12.76 -6.28 6.21
N ASP A 83 -11.60 -5.73 5.93
CA ASP A 83 -10.49 -6.41 5.26
C ASP A 83 -9.25 -6.37 6.15
N THR A 84 -8.51 -7.46 6.18
CA THR A 84 -7.15 -7.49 6.73
C THR A 84 -6.16 -7.03 5.68
N LEU A 85 -5.19 -6.21 6.07
CA LEU A 85 -4.21 -5.71 5.12
C LEU A 85 -3.03 -6.68 4.98
N ILE A 86 -3.28 -7.76 4.25
CA ILE A 86 -2.28 -8.73 3.83
C ILE A 86 -2.20 -8.69 2.29
N GLY A 87 -1.01 -8.47 1.77
CA GLY A 87 -0.78 -8.44 0.33
C GLY A 87 0.28 -9.44 -0.12
N VAL A 88 0.29 -9.72 -1.43
CA VAL A 88 1.34 -10.50 -2.08
C VAL A 88 2.37 -9.57 -2.68
N TYR A 89 3.62 -9.81 -2.35
CA TYR A 89 4.75 -8.96 -2.74
C TYR A 89 5.90 -9.80 -3.27
N SER A 90 6.80 -9.17 -4.01
CA SER A 90 8.10 -9.76 -4.31
C SER A 90 8.92 -9.91 -3.03
N ARG A 91 9.63 -11.02 -2.88
CA ARG A 91 10.61 -11.21 -1.79
C ARG A 91 11.85 -10.34 -1.92
N GLN A 92 12.08 -9.72 -3.06
CA GLN A 92 13.26 -8.87 -3.25
C GLN A 92 13.16 -7.63 -2.39
N VAL A 93 14.15 -7.44 -1.50
CA VAL A 93 14.28 -6.21 -0.70
C VAL A 93 14.70 -5.05 -1.62
N ILE A 94 13.94 -3.97 -1.56
CA ILE A 94 14.16 -2.72 -2.31
C ILE A 94 14.01 -1.56 -1.33
N GLU A 95 14.93 -0.62 -1.36
CA GLU A 95 14.85 0.61 -0.56
C GLU A 95 13.53 1.38 -0.78
N PRO A 96 12.92 1.96 0.24
CA PRO A 96 13.40 2.14 1.62
C PRO A 96 12.99 1.04 2.62
N VAL A 97 12.63 -0.16 2.15
CA VAL A 97 12.29 -1.29 3.02
C VAL A 97 13.54 -1.81 3.71
N THR A 98 13.49 -1.92 5.03
CA THR A 98 14.61 -2.38 5.86
C THR A 98 14.15 -3.52 6.75
N ILE A 99 14.85 -4.65 6.72
CA ILE A 99 14.66 -5.73 7.69
C ILE A 99 15.31 -5.29 9.00
N ILE A 100 14.53 -5.20 10.08
CA ILE A 100 14.98 -4.74 11.39
C ILE A 100 15.02 -5.86 12.44
N GLY A 101 14.38 -6.99 12.19
CA GLY A 101 14.35 -8.13 13.09
C GLY A 101 13.59 -9.30 12.50
N SER A 102 13.34 -10.30 13.32
CA SER A 102 12.56 -11.49 12.95
C SER A 102 11.76 -12.01 14.13
N ILE A 103 10.55 -12.52 13.86
CA ILE A 103 9.63 -13.08 14.84
C ILE A 103 9.00 -14.37 14.30
N ASN A 104 8.33 -15.14 15.18
CA ASN A 104 7.43 -16.17 14.70
C ASN A 104 6.11 -15.53 14.24
N PRO A 105 5.77 -15.52 12.96
CA PRO A 105 4.59 -14.80 12.47
C PRO A 105 3.26 -15.52 12.79
N SER A 106 3.30 -16.77 13.27
CA SER A 106 2.10 -17.56 13.52
C SER A 106 1.21 -17.01 14.63
N PHE A 107 1.74 -16.22 15.55
CA PHE A 107 0.91 -15.54 16.55
C PHE A 107 0.22 -14.29 15.99
N LEU A 108 0.76 -13.69 14.93
CA LEU A 108 0.21 -12.50 14.34
C LEU A 108 -1.01 -12.81 13.45
N TYR A 109 -0.94 -13.90 12.71
CA TYR A 109 -2.01 -14.32 11.81
C TYR A 109 -2.01 -15.82 11.55
N ASN A 110 -3.17 -16.45 11.77
CA ASN A 110 -3.40 -17.89 11.58
C ASN A 110 -4.54 -18.18 10.57
N GLY A 111 -5.08 -17.13 9.95
CA GLY A 111 -6.15 -17.28 8.96
C GLY A 111 -5.65 -17.72 7.58
N PRO A 112 -6.55 -17.97 6.65
CA PRO A 112 -6.21 -18.27 5.27
C PRO A 112 -5.50 -17.07 4.64
N LEU A 113 -4.36 -17.34 4.01
CA LEU A 113 -3.64 -16.29 3.29
C LEU A 113 -4.40 -15.92 2.00
N PRO A 114 -4.55 -14.64 1.69
CA PRO A 114 -5.26 -14.22 0.49
C PRO A 114 -4.53 -14.74 -0.75
N TYR A 115 -5.32 -15.13 -1.76
CA TYR A 115 -4.78 -15.55 -3.05
C TYR A 115 -3.97 -16.86 -3.04
N GLU A 116 -4.30 -17.78 -2.16
CA GLU A 116 -3.86 -19.16 -2.32
C GLU A 116 -4.94 -19.98 -3.05
N PRO A 117 -4.56 -20.81 -4.00
CA PRO A 117 -3.23 -21.04 -4.54
C PRO A 117 -2.68 -19.84 -5.32
N TRP A 118 -1.36 -19.71 -5.36
CA TRP A 118 -0.60 -18.57 -5.93
C TRP A 118 -0.76 -18.37 -7.45
N HIS A 119 -1.77 -18.92 -8.07
CA HIS A 119 -2.05 -18.78 -9.50
C HIS A 119 -2.62 -17.39 -9.81
N TYR A 120 -2.17 -16.80 -10.89
CA TYR A 120 -2.71 -15.56 -11.46
C TYR A 120 -2.55 -14.29 -10.61
N LEU A 121 -1.52 -14.21 -9.77
CA LEU A 121 -1.35 -13.07 -8.90
C LEU A 121 -0.52 -11.97 -9.52
N GLU A 122 -1.03 -10.76 -9.43
CA GLU A 122 -0.24 -9.57 -9.57
C GLU A 122 0.72 -9.44 -8.39
N ILE A 123 2.04 -9.43 -8.68
CA ILE A 123 3.05 -9.22 -7.66
C ILE A 123 3.17 -7.73 -7.41
N LYS A 124 2.88 -7.31 -6.18
CA LYS A 124 3.19 -5.97 -5.73
C LYS A 124 4.63 -5.90 -5.24
N TRP A 125 5.27 -4.78 -5.48
CA TRP A 125 6.59 -4.52 -4.94
C TRP A 125 6.45 -3.96 -3.53
N PRO A 126 7.29 -4.36 -2.54
CA PRO A 126 7.28 -3.80 -1.19
C PRO A 126 7.51 -2.30 -1.21
N LEU A 127 8.29 -1.86 -2.18
CA LEU A 127 8.53 -0.49 -2.50
C LEU A 127 7.88 -0.18 -3.84
N CYS A 128 6.90 0.64 -3.81
CA CYS A 128 6.39 1.22 -5.03
C CYS A 128 7.09 2.53 -5.25
N GLY A 129 8.21 2.66 -5.83
CA GLY A 129 8.92 3.89 -6.16
C GLY A 129 8.17 5.23 -5.99
N LYS A 130 8.72 6.33 -6.32
CA LYS A 130 7.98 7.61 -6.24
C LYS A 130 6.86 7.64 -7.29
N PRO A 131 5.64 7.96 -6.92
CA PRO A 131 5.06 8.38 -5.63
C PRO A 131 4.55 7.23 -4.76
N ASN A 132 4.85 6.01 -5.09
CA ASN A 132 4.18 4.81 -4.61
C ASN A 132 4.93 4.15 -3.44
N ARG A 133 5.06 4.80 -2.35
CA ARG A 133 5.54 4.21 -1.10
C ARG A 133 4.38 3.53 -0.37
N SER A 134 3.70 2.60 -1.04
CA SER A 134 2.39 2.14 -0.61
C SER A 134 2.41 1.10 0.50
N LEU A 135 3.54 0.44 0.76
CA LEU A 135 3.60 -0.55 1.84
C LEU A 135 3.45 0.12 3.20
N GLY A 136 2.27 -0.03 3.82
CA GLY A 136 1.91 0.61 5.09
C GLY A 136 1.25 1.99 4.96
N TYR A 137 0.93 2.45 3.77
CA TYR A 137 0.26 3.74 3.57
C TYR A 137 -1.11 3.80 4.28
N GLU A 138 -1.87 2.73 4.24
CA GLU A 138 -3.16 2.60 4.91
C GLU A 138 -3.03 2.73 6.44
N ALA A 139 -1.94 2.21 7.02
CA ALA A 139 -1.67 2.38 8.45
C ALA A 139 -1.44 3.86 8.79
N VAL A 140 -0.66 4.58 7.97
CA VAL A 140 -0.44 6.01 8.14
C VAL A 140 -1.74 6.80 8.03
N ILE A 141 -2.58 6.49 7.06
CA ILE A 141 -3.88 7.17 6.91
C ILE A 141 -4.78 6.89 8.12
N SER A 142 -4.84 5.64 8.59
CA SER A 142 -5.63 5.27 9.78
C SER A 142 -5.11 5.99 11.03
N TRP A 143 -3.80 6.02 11.23
CA TRP A 143 -3.17 6.74 12.34
C TRP A 143 -3.44 8.25 12.28
N ARG A 144 -3.32 8.87 11.10
CA ARG A 144 -3.57 10.30 10.92
C ARG A 144 -5.02 10.69 11.14
N ARG A 145 -5.97 9.83 10.79
CA ARG A 145 -7.40 10.07 11.11
C ARG A 145 -7.65 10.22 12.61
N LEU A 146 -6.87 9.52 13.43
CA LEU A 146 -7.00 9.55 14.87
C LEU A 146 -6.18 10.68 15.52
N ASN A 147 -5.01 11.00 14.98
CA ASN A 147 -4.01 11.85 15.62
C ASN A 147 -3.78 13.20 14.91
N ASP A 148 -4.18 13.33 13.63
CA ASP A 148 -3.87 14.48 12.78
C ASP A 148 -4.98 14.70 11.72
N SER A 149 -6.23 14.58 12.15
CA SER A 149 -7.40 14.58 11.24
C SER A 149 -7.55 15.89 10.46
N GLU A 150 -7.30 17.02 11.08
CA GLU A 150 -7.45 18.34 10.43
C GLU A 150 -6.47 18.53 9.25
N ASN A 151 -5.18 18.20 9.47
CA ASN A 151 -4.20 18.35 8.41
C ASN A 151 -4.41 17.29 7.31
N LEU A 152 -4.83 16.07 7.69
CA LEU A 152 -5.20 15.06 6.71
C LEU A 152 -6.36 15.52 5.84
N GLN A 153 -7.40 16.11 6.43
CA GLN A 153 -8.55 16.63 5.71
C GLN A 153 -8.16 17.74 4.72
N LYS A 154 -7.34 18.71 5.16
CA LYS A 154 -6.82 19.77 4.30
C LYS A 154 -6.05 19.23 3.08
N GLU A 155 -5.22 18.20 3.31
CA GLU A 155 -4.47 17.56 2.23
C GLU A 155 -5.37 16.83 1.23
N ILE A 156 -6.43 16.15 1.72
CA ILE A 156 -7.43 15.49 0.87
C ILE A 156 -8.11 16.54 0.00
N GLU A 157 -8.62 17.62 0.58
CA GLU A 157 -9.29 18.70 -0.14
C GLU A 157 -8.36 19.36 -1.18
N GLU A 158 -7.09 19.58 -0.84
CA GLU A 158 -6.13 20.11 -1.79
C GLU A 158 -5.83 19.11 -2.93
N SER A 159 -5.74 17.84 -2.62
CA SER A 159 -5.56 16.78 -3.62
C SER A 159 -6.73 16.70 -4.58
N ASP A 160 -7.96 16.74 -4.06
CA ASP A 160 -9.19 16.73 -4.86
C ASP A 160 -9.26 17.96 -5.76
N ARG A 161 -8.95 19.14 -5.23
CA ARG A 161 -8.88 20.36 -6.04
C ARG A 161 -7.88 20.23 -7.19
N ARG A 162 -6.66 19.74 -6.91
CA ARG A 162 -5.63 19.54 -7.94
C ARG A 162 -6.05 18.51 -8.99
N PHE A 163 -6.77 17.49 -8.57
CA PHE A 163 -7.33 16.49 -9.46
C PHE A 163 -8.37 17.12 -10.39
N ASP A 164 -9.32 17.87 -9.84
CA ASP A 164 -10.35 18.56 -10.61
C ASP A 164 -9.76 19.55 -11.62
N GLU A 165 -8.77 20.35 -11.21
CA GLU A 165 -8.03 21.23 -12.11
C GLU A 165 -7.37 20.48 -13.27
N THR A 166 -6.80 19.30 -12.96
CA THR A 166 -6.16 18.45 -13.97
C THR A 166 -7.19 17.91 -14.97
N ILE A 167 -8.33 17.44 -14.47
CA ILE A 167 -9.43 16.95 -15.31
C ILE A 167 -9.98 18.08 -16.21
N GLN A 168 -10.12 19.29 -15.69
CA GLN A 168 -10.56 20.44 -16.49
C GLN A 168 -9.56 20.75 -17.61
N LYS A 169 -8.26 20.79 -17.32
CA LYS A 169 -7.21 20.99 -18.32
C LYS A 169 -7.22 19.93 -19.43
N ILE A 170 -7.49 18.66 -19.06
CA ILE A 170 -7.61 17.57 -20.03
C ILE A 170 -8.82 17.80 -20.93
N LYS A 171 -9.99 18.12 -20.35
CA LYS A 171 -11.22 18.40 -21.11
C LYS A 171 -11.06 19.59 -22.05
N GLU A 172 -10.39 20.65 -21.64
CA GLU A 172 -10.11 21.82 -22.48
C GLU A 172 -9.21 21.46 -23.68
N LYS A 173 -8.11 20.71 -23.42
CA LYS A 173 -7.23 20.21 -24.49
C LYS A 173 -7.97 19.33 -25.50
N GLU A 174 -8.87 18.49 -25.04
CA GLU A 174 -9.68 17.65 -25.92
C GLU A 174 -10.67 18.48 -26.76
N ARG A 175 -11.32 19.47 -26.16
CA ARG A 175 -12.20 20.41 -26.88
C ARG A 175 -11.46 21.15 -27.96
N GLU A 176 -10.27 21.66 -27.66
CA GLU A 176 -9.44 22.37 -28.63
C GLU A 176 -8.98 21.45 -29.77
N LYS A 177 -8.54 20.23 -29.46
CA LYS A 177 -8.23 19.23 -30.50
C LYS A 177 -9.41 18.97 -31.44
N ARG A 178 -10.62 18.83 -30.90
CA ARG A 178 -11.85 18.65 -31.69
C ARG A 178 -12.18 19.86 -32.56
N ARG A 179 -11.96 21.05 -32.02
CA ARG A 179 -12.16 22.34 -32.77
C ARG A 179 -11.20 22.44 -33.95
N VAL A 180 -9.90 22.21 -33.72
CA VAL A 180 -8.89 22.21 -34.77
C VAL A 180 -9.15 21.14 -35.84
N ALA A 181 -9.57 19.94 -35.43
CA ALA A 181 -9.90 18.86 -36.34
C ALA A 181 -11.13 19.20 -37.24
N LYS A 182 -12.12 19.91 -36.69
CA LYS A 182 -13.28 20.39 -37.48
C LYS A 182 -12.88 21.46 -38.51
N LEU A 183 -12.03 22.39 -38.13
CA LEU A 183 -11.54 23.46 -39.05
C LEU A 183 -10.75 22.86 -40.23
N LYS A 184 -9.91 21.83 -39.96
CA LYS A 184 -9.16 21.13 -41.01
C LYS A 184 -10.02 20.32 -41.99
N LYS A 185 -11.25 19.97 -41.63
CA LYS A 185 -12.19 19.22 -42.49
C LYS A 185 -13.09 20.15 -43.33
N SER A 186 -13.13 21.41 -43.00
CA SER A 186 -13.93 22.44 -43.69
C SER A 186 -13.11 23.34 -44.64
N SER A 187 -11.80 23.11 -44.70
CA SER A 187 -10.86 23.67 -45.68
C SER A 187 -10.46 22.66 -46.72
#